data_5661b7f6af0ce9f9a2e66eef25a1881e
#
_entry.id   5661b7f6af0ce9f9a2e66eef25a1881e
#
_cell.length_a   1.000
_cell.length_b   1.000
_cell.length_c   1.000
_cell.angle_alpha   90.00
_cell.angle_beta   90.00
_cell.angle_gamma   90.00
#
_symmetry.space_group_name_H-M   'P 1'
#
loop_
_entity.id
_entity.type
_entity.pdbx_description
1 polymer ?
#
loop_
_entity_poly.entity_id
_entity_poly.type
_entity_poly.pdbx_seq_one_letter_code
_entity_poly.pdbx_strand_id
1 'polypeptide(L)'
;MLAMKDQPSDLQLPPHNEPALEMLREAKNAESALVLAVSASALATGAVISAGLLLFAWAYKPLVRIEKIARLEKLTALLLKEFKSKGIQVFPVLKIEDKNPIDLFIRFPRKTHLFISIRSKGDTQIVYNEAREVLQVKRKDKHGLKIWNPCPLVELGDYEKWLDKNRSLFAMSSREATKTPTAKVLVLWPPTQAVENHNNHLYSEIGNMKILALRRKGTAFVIQSEEVIEFVRAWLAKYE
;
A
#
# COMPACT_ATOMS: atom_id res chain seq x y z
N MET A 1 -41.42 -15.18 -28.02
CA MET A 1 -40.73 -15.42 -26.75
C MET A 1 -39.42 -14.60 -26.80
N LEU A 2 -39.49 -13.34 -26.34
CA LEU A 2 -38.39 -12.36 -26.39
C LEU A 2 -37.53 -12.65 -25.17
N ALA A 3 -36.26 -13.03 -25.41
CA ALA A 3 -35.24 -13.15 -24.38
C ALA A 3 -35.03 -11.79 -23.70
N MET A 4 -35.36 -11.72 -22.43
CA MET A 4 -34.94 -10.61 -21.56
C MET A 4 -33.40 -10.61 -21.55
N LYS A 5 -32.83 -9.58 -22.19
CA LYS A 5 -31.44 -9.24 -22.09
C LYS A 5 -31.20 -8.89 -20.61
N ASP A 6 -30.40 -9.72 -19.93
CA ASP A 6 -29.88 -9.39 -18.60
C ASP A 6 -29.28 -8.00 -18.65
N GLN A 7 -29.92 -7.05 -17.96
CA GLN A 7 -29.28 -5.76 -17.67
C GLN A 7 -28.04 -6.05 -16.82
N PRO A 8 -26.89 -5.48 -17.16
CA PRO A 8 -25.73 -5.59 -16.29
C PRO A 8 -26.13 -4.99 -14.94
N SER A 9 -26.10 -5.83 -13.91
CA SER A 9 -26.21 -5.40 -12.53
C SER A 9 -25.33 -4.18 -12.34
N ASP A 10 -25.87 -3.08 -11.79
CA ASP A 10 -25.16 -1.87 -11.42
C ASP A 10 -23.89 -2.26 -10.65
N LEU A 11 -22.77 -2.33 -11.35
CA LEU A 11 -21.45 -2.58 -10.77
C LEU A 11 -21.10 -1.35 -9.94
N GLN A 12 -21.50 -1.36 -8.68
CA GLN A 12 -21.11 -0.33 -7.74
C GLN A 12 -19.59 -0.34 -7.62
N LEU A 13 -18.97 0.81 -7.90
CA LEU A 13 -17.54 1.01 -7.67
C LEU A 13 -17.18 0.60 -6.23
N PRO A 14 -16.02 -0.02 -6.01
CA PRO A 14 -15.54 -0.25 -4.67
C PRO A 14 -15.55 1.04 -3.84
N PRO A 15 -15.76 0.97 -2.52
CA PRO A 15 -15.69 2.14 -1.66
C PRO A 15 -14.39 2.91 -1.88
N HIS A 16 -14.49 4.20 -2.12
CA HIS A 16 -13.36 5.07 -2.39
C HIS A 16 -13.56 6.45 -1.75
N ASN A 17 -12.49 7.20 -1.64
CA ASN A 17 -12.46 8.54 -1.06
C ASN A 17 -13.01 8.59 0.38
N GLU A 18 -13.93 9.52 0.68
CA GLU A 18 -14.48 9.72 2.01
C GLU A 18 -15.16 8.46 2.59
N PRO A 19 -16.02 7.74 1.86
CA PRO A 19 -16.58 6.46 2.34
C PRO A 19 -15.52 5.44 2.73
N ALA A 20 -14.47 5.31 1.92
CA ALA A 20 -13.37 4.39 2.22
C ALA A 20 -12.52 4.87 3.41
N LEU A 21 -12.34 6.17 3.57
CA LEU A 21 -11.65 6.75 4.73
C LEU A 21 -12.43 6.47 6.02
N GLU A 22 -13.76 6.58 5.98
CA GLU A 22 -14.62 6.28 7.13
C GLU A 22 -14.56 4.79 7.50
N MET A 23 -14.62 3.89 6.52
CA MET A 23 -14.42 2.46 6.75
C MET A 23 -13.06 2.13 7.40
N LEU A 24 -11.99 2.83 7.03
CA LEU A 24 -10.68 2.66 7.68
C LEU A 24 -10.70 3.11 9.14
N ARG A 25 -11.38 4.22 9.45
CA ARG A 25 -11.55 4.73 10.83
C ARG A 25 -12.35 3.77 11.69
N GLU A 26 -13.47 3.29 11.17
CA GLU A 26 -14.30 2.30 11.84
C GLU A 26 -13.52 1.00 12.11
N ALA A 27 -12.82 0.46 11.10
CA ALA A 27 -11.99 -0.73 11.25
C ALA A 27 -10.88 -0.55 12.31
N LYS A 28 -10.21 0.61 12.30
CA LYS A 28 -9.20 0.94 13.32
C LYS A 28 -9.81 0.98 14.72
N ASN A 29 -10.95 1.65 14.89
CA ASN A 29 -11.63 1.79 16.17
C ASN A 29 -12.12 0.42 16.68
N ALA A 30 -12.70 -0.41 15.83
CA ALA A 30 -13.16 -1.76 16.19
C ALA A 30 -12.00 -2.66 16.65
N GLU A 31 -10.88 -2.68 15.90
CA GLU A 31 -9.69 -3.46 16.29
C GLU A 31 -9.06 -2.92 17.59
N SER A 32 -9.04 -1.60 17.80
CA SER A 32 -8.53 -0.97 19.02
C SER A 32 -9.41 -1.31 20.23
N ALA A 33 -10.74 -1.27 20.09
CA ALA A 33 -11.68 -1.64 21.12
C ALA A 33 -11.53 -3.12 21.53
N LEU A 34 -11.32 -4.01 20.54
CA LEU A 34 -11.08 -5.44 20.81
C LEU A 34 -9.80 -5.65 21.64
N VAL A 35 -8.69 -5.00 21.28
CA VAL A 35 -7.42 -5.09 22.03
C VAL A 35 -7.59 -4.57 23.45
N LEU A 36 -8.29 -3.44 23.65
CA LEU A 36 -8.55 -2.89 24.97
C LEU A 36 -9.43 -3.80 25.82
N ALA A 37 -10.51 -4.37 25.27
CA ALA A 37 -11.40 -5.27 25.97
C ALA A 37 -10.69 -6.53 26.45
N VAL A 38 -9.84 -7.13 25.62
CA VAL A 38 -9.07 -8.31 25.99
C VAL A 38 -8.02 -7.97 27.04
N SER A 39 -7.34 -6.84 26.90
CA SER A 39 -6.35 -6.39 27.89
C SER A 39 -6.98 -6.13 29.27
N ALA A 40 -8.17 -5.50 29.30
CA ALA A 40 -8.92 -5.25 30.52
C ALA A 40 -9.39 -6.56 31.17
N SER A 41 -9.89 -7.51 30.37
CA SER A 41 -10.32 -8.83 30.88
C SER A 41 -9.16 -9.61 31.48
N ALA A 42 -7.98 -9.55 30.88
CA ALA A 42 -6.78 -10.21 31.39
C ALA A 42 -6.31 -9.62 32.73
N LEU A 43 -6.38 -8.32 32.89
CA LEU A 43 -6.07 -7.64 34.16
C LEU A 43 -7.08 -8.00 35.25
N ALA A 44 -8.37 -8.06 34.93
CA ALA A 44 -9.43 -8.39 35.88
C ALA A 44 -9.36 -9.84 36.39
N THR A 45 -8.85 -10.77 35.59
CA THR A 45 -8.74 -12.19 35.97
C THR A 45 -7.49 -12.53 36.79
N GLY A 46 -6.61 -11.57 37.10
CA GLY A 46 -5.42 -11.77 37.92
C GLY A 46 -4.39 -12.75 37.35
N ALA A 47 -4.50 -13.11 36.07
CA ALA A 47 -3.62 -14.07 35.40
C ALA A 47 -2.25 -13.43 35.05
N VAL A 48 -1.46 -13.12 36.07
CA VAL A 48 -0.49 -12.03 36.00
C VAL A 48 0.88 -12.35 35.39
N ILE A 49 1.33 -13.60 35.20
CA ILE A 49 2.71 -13.80 34.69
C ILE A 49 2.81 -14.74 33.51
N SER A 50 2.24 -15.93 33.56
CA SER A 50 2.32 -16.87 32.42
C SER A 50 1.34 -16.49 31.27
N ALA A 51 0.22 -15.87 31.61
CA ALA A 51 -0.74 -15.35 30.61
C ALA A 51 -0.23 -14.07 29.91
N GLY A 52 0.65 -13.29 30.51
CA GLY A 52 1.19 -12.06 29.92
C GLY A 52 1.95 -12.31 28.61
N LEU A 53 2.74 -13.36 28.51
CA LEU A 53 3.44 -13.73 27.26
C LEU A 53 2.48 -14.23 26.20
N LEU A 54 1.47 -15.02 26.58
CA LEU A 54 0.44 -15.50 25.65
C LEU A 54 -0.44 -14.36 25.17
N LEU A 55 -0.82 -13.44 26.04
CA LEU A 55 -1.58 -12.24 25.71
C LEU A 55 -0.79 -11.29 24.81
N PHE A 56 0.50 -11.12 25.06
CA PHE A 56 1.37 -10.32 24.20
C PHE A 56 1.50 -10.96 22.81
N ALA A 57 1.71 -12.27 22.73
CA ALA A 57 1.76 -12.99 21.46
C ALA A 57 0.41 -12.91 20.70
N TRP A 58 -0.71 -12.95 21.43
CA TRP A 58 -2.04 -12.80 20.85
C TRP A 58 -2.33 -11.36 20.39
N ALA A 59 -1.99 -10.36 21.20
CA ALA A 59 -2.21 -8.96 20.89
C ALA A 59 -1.30 -8.43 19.76
N TYR A 60 -0.17 -9.08 19.50
CA TYR A 60 0.81 -8.61 18.52
C TYR A 60 0.22 -8.48 17.10
N LYS A 61 -0.53 -9.49 16.65
CA LYS A 61 -1.14 -9.46 15.29
C LYS A 61 -2.16 -8.34 15.13
N PRO A 62 -3.14 -8.15 16.02
CA PRO A 62 -4.05 -7.00 16.00
C PRO A 62 -3.31 -5.66 16.03
N LEU A 63 -2.29 -5.49 16.86
CA LEU A 63 -1.54 -4.24 16.94
C LEU A 63 -0.85 -3.88 15.62
N VAL A 64 -0.22 -4.84 14.96
CA VAL A 64 0.39 -4.65 13.63
C VAL A 64 -0.67 -4.26 12.60
N ARG A 65 -1.87 -4.85 12.70
CA ARG A 65 -2.99 -4.54 11.81
C ARG A 65 -3.54 -3.13 12.05
N ILE A 66 -3.74 -2.74 13.32
CA ILE A 66 -4.15 -1.38 13.70
C ILE A 66 -3.15 -0.36 13.15
N GLU A 67 -1.86 -0.60 13.33
CA GLU A 67 -0.82 0.29 12.82
C GLU A 67 -0.86 0.42 11.30
N LYS A 68 -1.08 -0.69 10.59
CA LYS A 68 -1.23 -0.67 9.12
C LYS A 68 -2.47 0.14 8.71
N ILE A 69 -3.60 -0.06 9.36
CA ILE A 69 -4.84 0.69 9.08
C ILE A 69 -4.63 2.18 9.35
N ALA A 70 -3.96 2.54 10.45
CA ALA A 70 -3.67 3.95 10.78
C ALA A 70 -2.79 4.63 9.72
N ARG A 71 -1.80 3.91 9.16
CA ARG A 71 -0.97 4.42 8.05
C ARG A 71 -1.79 4.64 6.79
N LEU A 72 -2.67 3.70 6.44
CA LEU A 72 -3.58 3.81 5.31
C LEU A 72 -4.56 4.97 5.47
N GLU A 73 -5.17 5.10 6.65
CA GLU A 73 -6.05 6.23 6.99
C GLU A 73 -5.34 7.57 6.82
N LYS A 74 -4.17 7.71 7.46
CA LYS A 74 -3.36 8.94 7.37
C LYS A 74 -3.04 9.31 5.93
N LEU A 75 -2.57 8.34 5.15
CA LEU A 75 -2.16 8.60 3.77
C LEU A 75 -3.36 8.90 2.88
N THR A 76 -4.48 8.17 3.05
CA THR A 76 -5.73 8.44 2.32
C THR A 76 -6.24 9.86 2.63
N ALA A 77 -6.26 10.26 3.89
CA ALA A 77 -6.69 11.61 4.28
C ALA A 77 -5.81 12.71 3.66
N LEU A 78 -4.49 12.52 3.65
CA LEU A 78 -3.56 13.47 3.03
C LEU A 78 -3.75 13.57 1.52
N LEU A 79 -3.93 12.44 0.83
CA LEU A 79 -4.19 12.39 -0.61
C LEU A 79 -5.50 13.09 -0.97
N LEU A 80 -6.56 12.84 -0.21
CA LEU A 80 -7.85 13.51 -0.44
C LEU A 80 -7.75 15.01 -0.18
N LYS A 81 -7.10 15.43 0.90
CA LYS A 81 -6.89 16.85 1.20
C LYS A 81 -6.20 17.59 0.04
N GLU A 82 -5.18 16.97 -0.55
CA GLU A 82 -4.35 17.61 -1.58
C GLU A 82 -4.97 17.54 -2.98
N PHE A 83 -5.57 16.41 -3.35
CA PHE A 83 -5.93 16.12 -4.75
C PHE A 83 -7.44 16.01 -4.99
N LYS A 84 -8.31 16.32 -4.02
CA LYS A 84 -9.76 16.26 -4.21
C LYS A 84 -10.23 17.10 -5.39
N SER A 85 -9.69 18.32 -5.54
CA SER A 85 -10.00 19.23 -6.66
C SER A 85 -9.52 18.70 -8.03
N LYS A 86 -8.57 17.77 -8.04
CA LYS A 86 -8.05 17.11 -9.25
C LYS A 86 -8.85 15.87 -9.66
N GLY A 87 -9.93 15.53 -8.93
CA GLY A 87 -10.78 14.37 -9.20
C GLY A 87 -10.15 13.03 -8.84
N ILE A 88 -9.32 12.99 -7.80
CA ILE A 88 -8.70 11.77 -7.31
C ILE A 88 -9.75 10.74 -6.85
N GLN A 89 -9.49 9.47 -7.13
CA GLN A 89 -10.18 8.32 -6.57
C GLN A 89 -9.17 7.46 -5.83
N VAL A 90 -9.35 7.30 -4.52
CA VAL A 90 -8.44 6.51 -3.66
C VAL A 90 -9.19 5.29 -3.16
N PHE A 91 -8.71 4.12 -3.50
CA PHE A 91 -9.25 2.82 -3.14
C PHE A 91 -8.29 2.12 -2.17
N PRO A 92 -8.50 2.16 -0.87
CA PRO A 92 -7.67 1.44 0.09
C PRO A 92 -8.10 -0.03 0.20
N VAL A 93 -7.13 -0.88 0.51
CA VAL A 93 -7.34 -2.30 0.87
C VAL A 93 -8.15 -3.08 -0.18
N LEU A 94 -7.73 -3.01 -1.44
CA LEU A 94 -8.36 -3.83 -2.47
C LEU A 94 -7.97 -5.31 -2.30
N LYS A 95 -8.96 -6.15 -2.09
CA LYS A 95 -8.76 -7.60 -1.93
C LYS A 95 -8.33 -8.24 -3.25
N ILE A 96 -7.35 -9.12 -3.18
CA ILE A 96 -6.91 -9.98 -4.28
C ILE A 96 -7.07 -11.41 -3.78
N GLU A 97 -7.65 -12.29 -4.60
CA GLU A 97 -7.75 -13.71 -4.31
C GLU A 97 -6.35 -14.31 -4.14
N ASP A 98 -6.16 -15.10 -3.09
CA ASP A 98 -4.93 -15.82 -2.76
C ASP A 98 -3.65 -14.98 -2.63
N LYS A 99 -3.78 -13.65 -2.50
CA LYS A 99 -2.63 -12.73 -2.36
C LYS A 99 -2.88 -11.67 -1.29
N ASN A 100 -1.80 -10.98 -0.95
CA ASN A 100 -1.90 -9.78 -0.13
C ASN A 100 -2.74 -8.71 -0.85
N PRO A 101 -3.62 -7.99 -0.13
CA PRO A 101 -4.40 -6.92 -0.71
C PRO A 101 -3.49 -5.79 -1.20
N ILE A 102 -3.95 -5.07 -2.22
CA ILE A 102 -3.35 -3.80 -2.64
C ILE A 102 -3.60 -2.80 -1.53
N ASP A 103 -2.55 -2.19 -0.99
CA ASP A 103 -2.70 -1.25 0.11
C ASP A 103 -3.46 0.01 -0.30
N LEU A 104 -3.06 0.63 -1.41
CA LEU A 104 -3.80 1.73 -2.04
C LEU A 104 -3.72 1.61 -3.57
N PHE A 105 -4.86 1.76 -4.21
CA PHE A 105 -4.95 2.05 -5.63
C PHE A 105 -5.47 3.47 -5.80
N ILE A 106 -4.74 4.30 -6.54
CA ILE A 106 -5.09 5.69 -6.82
C ILE A 106 -5.37 5.82 -8.30
N ARG A 107 -6.49 6.42 -8.63
CA ARG A 107 -6.88 6.71 -10.00
C ARG A 107 -7.13 8.20 -10.17
N PHE A 108 -6.50 8.78 -11.16
CA PHE A 108 -6.90 10.06 -11.75
C PHE A 108 -7.56 9.73 -13.09
N PRO A 109 -8.89 9.79 -13.17
CA PRO A 109 -9.61 9.35 -14.37
C PRO A 109 -9.06 9.99 -15.66
N ARG A 110 -8.80 9.16 -16.68
CA ARG A 110 -8.25 9.54 -17.98
C ARG A 110 -6.81 10.10 -17.97
N LYS A 111 -6.14 10.14 -16.83
CA LYS A 111 -4.78 10.69 -16.69
C LYS A 111 -3.78 9.61 -16.33
N THR A 112 -3.85 9.09 -15.10
CA THR A 112 -2.86 8.14 -14.60
C THR A 112 -3.38 7.29 -13.44
N HIS A 113 -2.70 6.17 -13.20
CA HIS A 113 -2.94 5.27 -12.08
C HIS A 113 -1.69 5.12 -11.21
N LEU A 114 -1.88 4.84 -9.92
CA LEU A 114 -0.78 4.50 -9.03
C LEU A 114 -1.18 3.31 -8.13
N PHE A 115 -0.30 2.33 -8.03
CA PHE A 115 -0.37 1.28 -7.02
C PHE A 115 0.64 1.56 -5.93
N ILE A 116 0.18 1.67 -4.70
CA ILE A 116 1.02 1.92 -3.54
C ILE A 116 1.01 0.71 -2.63
N SER A 117 2.19 0.23 -2.30
CA SER A 117 2.43 -0.78 -1.27
C SER A 117 3.14 -0.13 -0.10
N ILE A 118 2.52 -0.13 1.09
CA ILE A 118 3.07 0.48 2.30
C ILE A 118 3.72 -0.62 3.14
N ARG A 119 5.00 -0.46 3.43
CA ARG A 119 5.76 -1.46 4.20
C ARG A 119 6.59 -0.80 5.29
N SER A 120 6.71 -1.51 6.41
CA SER A 120 7.65 -1.21 7.48
C SER A 120 8.28 -2.52 7.97
N LYS A 121 9.56 -2.46 8.28
CA LYS A 121 10.34 -3.57 8.87
C LYS A 121 10.96 -3.15 10.22
N GLY A 122 10.38 -2.14 10.85
CA GLY A 122 10.93 -1.55 12.05
C GLY A 122 12.23 -0.79 11.76
N ASP A 123 13.12 -0.65 12.73
CA ASP A 123 14.39 0.07 12.59
C ASP A 123 15.40 -0.74 11.77
N THR A 124 15.19 -0.71 10.46
CA THR A 124 16.02 -1.43 9.48
C THR A 124 16.32 -0.56 8.27
N GLN A 125 17.38 -0.91 7.59
CA GLN A 125 17.76 -0.35 6.31
C GLN A 125 17.44 -1.33 5.17
N ILE A 126 16.90 -0.82 4.08
CA ILE A 126 16.60 -1.60 2.89
C ILE A 126 17.69 -1.36 1.86
N VAL A 127 18.31 -2.46 1.41
CA VAL A 127 19.36 -2.48 0.40
C VAL A 127 18.84 -3.20 -0.84
N TYR A 128 19.07 -2.65 -2.01
CA TYR A 128 18.77 -3.33 -3.27
C TYR A 128 19.99 -4.08 -3.78
N ASN A 129 19.82 -5.37 -4.01
CA ASN A 129 20.81 -6.20 -4.69
C ASN A 129 20.46 -6.28 -6.18
N GLU A 130 21.18 -5.52 -6.98
CA GLU A 130 20.93 -5.37 -8.41
C GLU A 130 21.14 -6.69 -9.18
N ALA A 131 22.19 -7.44 -8.86
CA ALA A 131 22.51 -8.71 -9.55
C ALA A 131 21.42 -9.77 -9.38
N ARG A 132 20.68 -9.73 -8.29
CA ARG A 132 19.55 -10.64 -7.99
C ARG A 132 18.18 -9.99 -8.13
N GLU A 133 18.13 -8.70 -8.40
CA GLU A 133 16.90 -7.89 -8.45
C GLU A 133 16.03 -8.10 -7.21
N VAL A 134 16.62 -8.13 -6.00
CA VAL A 134 15.91 -8.35 -4.75
C VAL A 134 16.20 -7.27 -3.74
N LEU A 135 15.19 -6.98 -2.91
CA LEU A 135 15.37 -6.18 -1.70
C LEU A 135 15.94 -7.04 -0.58
N GLN A 136 16.87 -6.49 0.14
CA GLN A 136 17.48 -7.06 1.33
C GLN A 136 17.27 -6.14 2.53
N VAL A 137 17.11 -6.72 3.70
CA VAL A 137 16.94 -6.01 4.96
C VAL A 137 18.21 -6.11 5.78
N LYS A 138 18.78 -4.97 6.14
CA LYS A 138 19.91 -4.82 7.06
C LYS A 138 19.36 -4.36 8.42
N ARG A 139 19.50 -5.18 9.43
CA ARG A 139 19.17 -4.79 10.81
C ARG A 139 20.36 -4.11 11.46
N LYS A 140 20.13 -3.12 12.32
CA LYS A 140 21.18 -2.40 13.03
C LYS A 140 21.92 -3.31 14.04
N ASP A 141 21.16 -4.24 14.65
CA ASP A 141 21.63 -5.12 15.74
C ASP A 141 22.25 -6.44 15.24
N LYS A 142 22.25 -6.72 13.94
CA LYS A 142 22.70 -7.99 13.37
C LYS A 142 23.60 -7.80 12.16
N HIS A 143 24.67 -8.55 12.13
CA HIS A 143 25.51 -8.64 10.94
C HIS A 143 24.79 -9.44 9.84
N GLY A 144 24.94 -8.95 8.60
CA GLY A 144 24.45 -9.61 7.41
C GLY A 144 23.15 -9.02 6.84
N LEU A 145 22.90 -9.38 5.59
CA LEU A 145 21.74 -8.98 4.81
C LEU A 145 20.77 -10.16 4.69
N LYS A 146 19.49 -9.94 4.93
CA LYS A 146 18.45 -10.95 4.71
C LYS A 146 17.59 -10.54 3.52
N ILE A 147 17.29 -11.49 2.63
CA ILE A 147 16.34 -11.25 1.54
C ILE A 147 14.98 -10.88 2.16
N TRP A 148 14.37 -9.83 1.62
CA TRP A 148 13.02 -9.43 1.99
C TRP A 148 12.00 -10.38 1.34
N ASN A 149 11.43 -11.25 2.15
CA ASN A 149 10.44 -12.21 1.70
C ASN A 149 9.11 -12.04 2.48
N PRO A 150 7.93 -12.01 1.80
CA PRO A 150 7.77 -11.88 0.35
C PRO A 150 8.30 -10.54 -0.17
N CYS A 151 8.77 -10.54 -1.43
CA CYS A 151 9.36 -9.35 -2.04
C CYS A 151 8.27 -8.37 -2.50
N PRO A 152 8.20 -7.16 -1.97
CA PRO A 152 7.15 -6.19 -2.33
C PRO A 152 7.21 -5.73 -3.79
N LEU A 153 8.38 -5.79 -4.43
CA LEU A 153 8.50 -5.46 -5.86
C LEU A 153 7.78 -6.49 -6.75
N VAL A 154 7.76 -7.76 -6.33
CA VAL A 154 7.02 -8.82 -7.05
C VAL A 154 5.52 -8.60 -6.91
N GLU A 155 5.06 -8.28 -5.69
CA GLU A 155 3.64 -7.98 -5.44
C GLU A 155 3.16 -6.81 -6.29
N LEU A 156 3.93 -5.71 -6.32
CA LEU A 156 3.63 -4.54 -7.16
C LEU A 156 3.58 -4.89 -8.66
N GLY A 157 4.45 -5.79 -9.13
CA GLY A 157 4.45 -6.25 -10.52
C GLY A 157 3.21 -7.04 -10.93
N ASP A 158 2.52 -7.66 -9.96
CA ASP A 158 1.30 -8.43 -10.21
C ASP A 158 0.03 -7.55 -10.23
N TYR A 159 0.07 -6.33 -9.67
CA TYR A 159 -1.10 -5.46 -9.55
C TYR A 159 -1.64 -4.95 -10.89
N GLU A 160 -0.77 -4.67 -11.86
CA GLU A 160 -1.21 -4.26 -13.20
C GLU A 160 -2.01 -5.37 -13.90
N LYS A 161 -1.53 -6.62 -13.80
CA LYS A 161 -2.24 -7.78 -14.35
C LYS A 161 -3.58 -8.01 -13.66
N TRP A 162 -3.62 -7.77 -12.35
CA TRP A 162 -4.85 -7.85 -11.59
C TRP A 162 -5.85 -6.77 -12.03
N LEU A 163 -5.41 -5.53 -12.22
CA LEU A 163 -6.26 -4.44 -12.68
C LEU A 163 -6.88 -4.75 -14.04
N ASP A 164 -6.08 -5.23 -15.00
CA ASP A 164 -6.58 -5.59 -16.33
C ASP A 164 -7.69 -6.64 -16.27
N LYS A 165 -7.52 -7.66 -15.42
CA LYS A 165 -8.54 -8.70 -15.21
C LYS A 165 -9.80 -8.16 -14.50
N ASN A 166 -9.64 -7.22 -13.59
CA ASN A 166 -10.70 -6.69 -12.73
C ASN A 166 -11.14 -5.27 -13.09
N ARG A 167 -10.85 -4.81 -14.32
CA ARG A 167 -11.15 -3.45 -14.79
C ARG A 167 -12.63 -3.07 -14.70
N SER A 168 -13.52 -4.06 -14.84
CA SER A 168 -14.97 -3.86 -14.71
C SER A 168 -15.38 -3.35 -13.32
N LEU A 169 -14.66 -3.73 -12.26
CA LEU A 169 -14.90 -3.22 -10.89
C LEU A 169 -14.76 -1.68 -10.79
N PHE A 170 -14.02 -1.09 -11.72
CA PHE A 170 -13.75 0.36 -11.74
C PHE A 170 -14.43 1.05 -12.92
N ALA A 171 -15.37 0.38 -13.61
CA ALA A 171 -15.99 0.86 -14.83
C ALA A 171 -14.96 1.35 -15.88
N MET A 172 -13.82 0.66 -15.97
CA MET A 172 -12.74 0.98 -16.91
C MET A 172 -12.89 0.20 -18.21
N SER A 173 -12.62 0.87 -19.33
CA SER A 173 -12.44 0.18 -20.60
C SER A 173 -11.11 -0.60 -20.63
N SER A 174 -10.99 -1.61 -21.49
CA SER A 174 -9.74 -2.33 -21.71
C SER A 174 -8.60 -1.38 -22.10
N ARG A 175 -8.91 -0.39 -22.95
CA ARG A 175 -7.93 0.62 -23.37
C ARG A 175 -7.45 1.47 -22.21
N GLU A 176 -8.34 1.87 -21.29
CA GLU A 176 -7.97 2.63 -20.10
C GLU A 176 -7.07 1.80 -19.18
N ALA A 177 -7.44 0.56 -18.89
CA ALA A 177 -6.68 -0.31 -18.00
C ALA A 177 -5.25 -0.61 -18.50
N THR A 178 -5.07 -0.74 -19.85
CA THR A 178 -3.78 -1.14 -20.43
C THR A 178 -2.92 0.02 -20.92
N LYS A 179 -3.52 1.16 -21.30
CA LYS A 179 -2.78 2.28 -21.89
C LYS A 179 -2.59 3.46 -20.96
N THR A 180 -3.32 3.51 -19.84
CA THR A 180 -3.12 4.60 -18.87
C THR A 180 -1.78 4.43 -18.17
N PRO A 181 -0.95 5.48 -18.14
CA PRO A 181 0.32 5.44 -17.43
C PRO A 181 0.12 5.04 -15.97
N THR A 182 0.89 4.06 -15.51
CA THR A 182 0.74 3.49 -14.18
C THR A 182 2.06 3.52 -13.43
N ALA A 183 2.07 4.12 -12.23
CA ALA A 183 3.19 4.03 -11.31
C ALA A 183 2.98 2.92 -10.29
N LYS A 184 4.05 2.15 -10.04
CA LYS A 184 4.15 1.18 -8.93
C LYS A 184 5.06 1.78 -7.87
N VAL A 185 4.56 1.94 -6.65
CA VAL A 185 5.25 2.68 -5.59
C VAL A 185 5.34 1.84 -4.33
N LEU A 186 6.56 1.57 -3.89
CA LEU A 186 6.84 1.03 -2.57
C LEU A 186 7.10 2.18 -1.61
N VAL A 187 6.21 2.37 -0.66
CA VAL A 187 6.34 3.37 0.40
C VAL A 187 6.96 2.71 1.62
N LEU A 188 8.14 3.18 2.01
CA LEU A 188 8.78 2.79 3.25
C LEU A 188 8.28 3.69 4.38
N TRP A 189 7.74 3.04 5.42
CA TRP A 189 7.23 3.77 6.58
C TRP A 189 8.26 3.78 7.70
N PRO A 190 8.52 4.93 8.35
CA PRO A 190 9.49 5.03 9.44
C PRO A 190 9.24 3.99 10.55
N PRO A 191 10.30 3.53 11.20
CA PRO A 191 11.71 3.92 11.04
C PRO A 191 12.48 3.17 9.93
N THR A 192 11.79 2.45 9.03
CA THR A 192 12.41 1.75 7.89
C THR A 192 12.87 2.76 6.84
N GLN A 193 14.11 2.65 6.39
CA GLN A 193 14.71 3.55 5.41
C GLN A 193 15.39 2.78 4.27
N ALA A 194 15.39 3.35 3.07
CA ALA A 194 16.25 2.86 2.00
C ALA A 194 17.69 3.34 2.21
N VAL A 195 18.67 2.47 1.97
CA VAL A 195 20.08 2.91 1.88
C VAL A 195 20.26 3.63 0.55
N GLU A 196 20.89 4.78 0.61
CA GLU A 196 21.29 5.49 -0.60
C GLU A 196 22.22 4.60 -1.44
N ASN A 197 21.88 4.45 -2.71
CA ASN A 197 22.70 3.67 -3.63
C ASN A 197 23.53 4.63 -4.49
N HIS A 198 24.83 4.37 -4.60
CA HIS A 198 25.74 5.18 -5.40
C HIS A 198 25.57 5.00 -6.91
N ASN A 199 24.80 4.00 -7.33
CA ASN A 199 24.52 3.71 -8.74
C ASN A 199 23.45 4.66 -9.28
N ASN A 200 23.84 5.74 -9.93
CA ASN A 200 22.93 6.76 -10.46
C ASN A 200 21.88 6.20 -11.44
N HIS A 201 22.18 5.13 -12.17
CA HIS A 201 21.24 4.50 -13.10
C HIS A 201 20.02 3.84 -12.43
N LEU A 202 20.07 3.63 -11.11
CA LEU A 202 18.94 3.16 -10.32
C LEU A 202 17.96 4.26 -9.94
N TYR A 203 18.27 5.51 -10.27
CA TYR A 203 17.39 6.64 -9.97
C TYR A 203 16.70 7.13 -11.23
N SER A 204 15.49 7.64 -11.05
CA SER A 204 14.71 8.32 -12.06
C SER A 204 14.34 9.72 -11.55
N GLU A 205 14.35 10.69 -12.43
CA GLU A 205 13.86 12.03 -12.13
C GLU A 205 12.37 12.12 -12.44
N ILE A 206 11.60 12.54 -11.46
CA ILE A 206 10.16 12.80 -11.59
C ILE A 206 9.89 14.18 -10.99
N GLY A 207 9.60 15.15 -11.85
CA GLY A 207 9.64 16.55 -11.46
C GLY A 207 11.02 16.93 -10.93
N ASN A 208 11.08 17.48 -9.72
CA ASN A 208 12.33 17.85 -9.05
C ASN A 208 12.87 16.76 -8.11
N MET A 209 12.24 15.57 -8.11
CA MET A 209 12.60 14.48 -7.21
C MET A 209 13.52 13.48 -7.90
N LYS A 210 14.65 13.15 -7.27
CA LYS A 210 15.50 12.01 -7.66
C LYS A 210 15.07 10.78 -6.85
N ILE A 211 14.42 9.82 -7.49
CA ILE A 211 13.73 8.70 -6.84
C ILE A 211 14.37 7.38 -7.24
N LEU A 212 14.56 6.50 -6.26
CA LEU A 212 15.05 5.14 -6.48
C LEU A 212 14.01 4.35 -7.30
N ALA A 213 14.41 3.91 -8.51
CA ALA A 213 13.58 3.22 -9.48
C ALA A 213 14.14 1.81 -9.72
N LEU A 214 13.55 0.82 -9.04
CA LEU A 214 14.03 -0.56 -9.05
C LEU A 214 13.29 -1.40 -10.08
N ARG A 215 14.03 -2.28 -10.74
CA ARG A 215 13.50 -3.16 -11.78
C ARG A 215 13.31 -4.57 -11.23
N ARG A 216 12.06 -5.01 -11.15
CA ARG A 216 11.67 -6.42 -11.00
C ARG A 216 10.22 -6.57 -11.43
N LYS A 217 9.93 -7.32 -12.48
CA LYS A 217 8.60 -7.36 -13.11
C LYS A 217 8.08 -5.95 -13.47
N GLY A 218 8.93 -5.15 -14.08
CA GLY A 218 8.70 -3.72 -14.37
C GLY A 218 9.34 -2.79 -13.33
N THR A 219 9.24 -1.49 -13.56
CA THR A 219 9.81 -0.47 -12.68
C THR A 219 8.90 -0.20 -11.49
N ALA A 220 9.46 -0.19 -10.28
CA ALA A 220 8.80 0.25 -9.06
C ALA A 220 9.62 1.37 -8.42
N PHE A 221 8.96 2.44 -8.03
CA PHE A 221 9.56 3.57 -7.31
C PHE A 221 9.59 3.28 -5.82
N VAL A 222 10.68 3.60 -5.15
CA VAL A 222 10.82 3.42 -3.71
C VAL A 222 11.01 4.80 -3.08
N ILE A 223 10.09 5.14 -2.19
CA ILE A 223 10.04 6.46 -1.54
C ILE A 223 9.75 6.31 -0.04
N GLN A 224 10.04 7.36 0.72
CA GLN A 224 9.62 7.47 2.11
C GLN A 224 8.17 7.95 2.21
N SER A 225 7.53 7.72 3.36
CA SER A 225 6.12 8.11 3.58
C SER A 225 5.88 9.61 3.44
N GLU A 226 6.86 10.42 3.78
CA GLU A 226 6.82 11.88 3.71
C GLU A 226 6.84 12.41 2.27
N GLU A 227 7.41 11.64 1.36
CA GLU A 227 7.59 12.01 -0.05
C GLU A 227 6.36 11.70 -0.92
N VAL A 228 5.37 10.95 -0.39
CA VAL A 228 4.24 10.44 -1.19
C VAL A 228 3.45 11.55 -1.87
N ILE A 229 3.15 12.64 -1.16
CA ILE A 229 2.34 13.74 -1.71
C ILE A 229 3.10 14.45 -2.84
N GLU A 230 4.37 14.71 -2.65
CA GLU A 230 5.21 15.34 -3.66
C GLU A 230 5.37 14.43 -4.88
N PHE A 231 5.60 13.14 -4.66
CA PHE A 231 5.67 12.15 -5.73
C PHE A 231 4.38 12.12 -6.57
N VAL A 232 3.21 12.03 -5.92
CA VAL A 232 1.93 11.99 -6.63
C VAL A 232 1.70 13.28 -7.41
N ARG A 233 2.08 14.43 -6.86
CA ARG A 233 1.99 15.73 -7.54
C ARG A 233 2.88 15.77 -8.78
N ALA A 234 4.15 15.38 -8.64
CA ALA A 234 5.11 15.35 -9.75
C ALA A 234 4.72 14.33 -10.82
N TRP A 235 4.23 13.15 -10.39
CA TRP A 235 3.74 12.12 -11.30
C TRP A 235 2.50 12.58 -12.08
N LEU A 236 1.52 13.18 -11.41
CA LEU A 236 0.31 13.69 -12.04
C LEU A 236 0.64 14.80 -13.06
N ALA A 237 1.51 15.74 -12.69
CA ALA A 237 1.93 16.83 -13.57
C ALA A 237 2.58 16.36 -14.89
N LYS A 238 3.19 15.16 -14.88
CA LYS A 238 3.75 14.57 -16.10
C LYS A 238 2.68 14.14 -17.11
N TYR A 239 1.43 13.93 -16.67
CA TYR A 239 0.31 13.42 -17.47
C TYR A 239 -0.91 14.36 -17.47
N GLU A 240 -0.78 15.57 -16.94
CA GLU A 240 -1.74 16.67 -17.13
C GLU A 240 -1.51 17.38 -18.48
#